data_18fb3af5b886ce5eafccc156ae442286
#
_entry.id   18fb3af5b886ce5eafccc156ae442286
#
_cell.length_a   1.000
_cell.length_b   1.000
_cell.length_c   1.000
_cell.angle_alpha   90.00
_cell.angle_beta   90.00
_cell.angle_gamma   90.00
#
_symmetry.space_group_name_H-M   'P 1'
#
loop_
_entity.id
_entity.type
_entity.pdbx_description
1 polymer ?
#
loop_
_entity_poly.entity_id
_entity_poly.type
_entity_poly.pdbx_seq_one_letter_code
_entity_poly.pdbx_strand_id
1 'polypeptide(L)'
;TPIGQNFIQGDAAAMPSGDSNPYGRGYTQNYTASESHHGVGLMIVSDKAGPITQTNLNATYAYHLTLTSKLNLAVGVSAGVNHISLNTAEITLENPLDPAIANGNNSQWKPDLGVGIWAYSANYYVGASVQQLLKQNLYFNSSSNITQSQTVPHYFFTAGIKLPMSDDVALLPSVLVKVIQPVPTTFDLNLKMAFRDIFWLGGSYRKDDSFGALAGINISSGINVGYSYDFTTSALRTVSNGTHEIVIGILLNNRYKVRCPQHGF
;
A
#
# COMPACT_ATOMS: atom_id res chain seq x y z
N THR A 1 4.53 -7.42 -11.68
CA THR A 1 4.31 -7.70 -13.11
C THR A 1 3.91 -9.16 -13.28
N PRO A 2 2.87 -9.49 -14.07
CA PRO A 2 2.48 -10.86 -14.35
C PRO A 2 3.59 -11.58 -15.13
N ILE A 3 3.88 -12.84 -14.75
CA ILE A 3 4.85 -13.70 -15.41
C ILE A 3 4.11 -14.96 -15.88
N GLY A 4 4.05 -15.19 -17.17
CA GLY A 4 3.43 -16.40 -17.74
C GLY A 4 3.65 -16.48 -19.25
N GLN A 5 3.27 -17.60 -19.83
CA GLN A 5 3.39 -17.81 -21.30
C GLN A 5 2.58 -16.79 -22.11
N ASN A 6 1.54 -16.25 -21.51
CA ASN A 6 0.66 -15.25 -22.14
C ASN A 6 1.06 -13.79 -21.86
N PHE A 7 2.23 -13.57 -21.27
CA PHE A 7 2.79 -12.23 -21.07
C PHE A 7 2.80 -11.38 -22.37
N ILE A 8 2.91 -12.07 -23.52
CA ILE A 8 2.90 -11.44 -24.86
C ILE A 8 1.47 -11.15 -25.33
N GLN A 9 0.45 -11.87 -24.85
CA GLN A 9 -0.95 -11.70 -25.24
C GLN A 9 -1.80 -10.88 -24.28
N GLY A 10 -1.18 -10.35 -23.21
CA GLY A 10 -1.85 -9.42 -22.29
C GLY A 10 -3.09 -10.00 -21.65
N ASP A 11 -2.87 -10.94 -20.71
CA ASP A 11 -3.92 -11.50 -19.83
C ASP A 11 -4.43 -10.53 -18.78
N ALA A 12 -4.51 -9.31 -19.10
CA ALA A 12 -5.45 -8.48 -18.44
C ALA A 12 -6.82 -8.89 -18.93
N ALA A 13 -7.75 -9.01 -18.04
CA ALA A 13 -9.14 -9.24 -18.33
C ALA A 13 -9.49 -8.68 -19.71
N ALA A 14 -9.76 -9.58 -20.67
CA ALA A 14 -9.93 -9.18 -22.05
C ALA A 14 -10.97 -8.07 -22.08
N MET A 15 -10.51 -6.86 -22.42
CA MET A 15 -11.42 -5.74 -22.62
C MET A 15 -12.31 -6.11 -23.78
N PRO A 16 -13.62 -6.17 -23.62
CA PRO A 16 -14.51 -6.24 -24.78
C PRO A 16 -14.18 -5.04 -25.65
N SER A 17 -13.97 -5.30 -26.91
CA SER A 17 -13.73 -4.24 -27.91
C SER A 17 -14.89 -3.25 -27.85
N GLY A 18 -14.68 -2.08 -27.27
CA GLY A 18 -15.68 -1.00 -27.27
C GLY A 18 -15.80 -0.17 -25.99
N ASP A 19 -15.53 -0.70 -24.82
CA ASP A 19 -15.71 0.07 -23.57
C ASP A 19 -14.36 0.27 -22.87
N SER A 20 -13.78 1.44 -23.09
CA SER A 20 -12.45 1.79 -22.55
C SER A 20 -12.51 2.33 -21.12
N ASN A 21 -13.71 2.52 -20.54
CA ASN A 21 -13.89 3.11 -19.21
C ASN A 21 -14.00 2.03 -18.11
N PRO A 22 -12.98 1.78 -17.28
CA PRO A 22 -13.01 0.78 -16.22
C PRO A 22 -13.99 1.11 -15.10
N TYR A 23 -14.50 2.33 -15.06
CA TYR A 23 -15.50 2.80 -14.10
C TYR A 23 -16.94 2.72 -14.62
N GLY A 24 -17.13 2.48 -15.91
CA GLY A 24 -18.43 2.38 -16.54
C GLY A 24 -19.17 1.08 -16.23
N ARG A 25 -20.50 1.10 -16.37
CA ARG A 25 -21.36 -0.08 -16.17
C ARG A 25 -21.05 -1.19 -17.18
N GLY A 26 -20.75 -0.83 -18.42
CA GLY A 26 -20.39 -1.77 -19.49
C GLY A 26 -19.17 -2.61 -19.15
N TYR A 27 -18.14 -2.01 -18.56
CA TYR A 27 -16.94 -2.72 -18.09
C TYR A 27 -17.30 -3.79 -17.07
N THR A 28 -18.11 -3.42 -16.06
CA THR A 28 -18.53 -4.32 -15.00
C THR A 28 -19.36 -5.51 -15.50
N GLN A 29 -20.27 -5.28 -16.46
CA GLN A 29 -21.11 -6.32 -17.02
C GLN A 29 -20.32 -7.33 -17.85
N ASN A 30 -19.35 -6.84 -18.62
CA ASN A 30 -18.55 -7.63 -19.56
C ASN A 30 -17.24 -8.15 -18.95
N TYR A 31 -16.97 -7.84 -17.68
CA TYR A 31 -15.75 -8.27 -17.03
C TYR A 31 -15.63 -9.79 -16.99
N THR A 32 -14.46 -10.28 -17.36
CA THR A 32 -14.05 -11.68 -17.19
C THR A 32 -12.80 -11.71 -16.34
N ALA A 33 -12.76 -12.60 -15.36
CA ALA A 33 -11.60 -12.78 -14.50
C ALA A 33 -10.40 -13.22 -15.34
N SER A 34 -9.22 -12.69 -15.04
CA SER A 34 -7.97 -13.06 -15.70
C SER A 34 -7.64 -14.53 -15.43
N GLU A 35 -7.02 -15.19 -16.39
CA GLU A 35 -6.48 -16.55 -16.18
C GLU A 35 -5.46 -16.57 -15.03
N SER A 36 -5.24 -17.77 -14.48
CA SER A 36 -4.30 -17.95 -13.38
C SER A 36 -2.87 -17.61 -13.84
N HIS A 37 -2.21 -16.74 -13.08
CA HIS A 37 -0.88 -16.24 -13.44
C HIS A 37 -0.03 -15.89 -12.21
N HIS A 38 1.25 -15.72 -12.43
CA HIS A 38 2.22 -15.33 -11.42
C HIS A 38 2.47 -13.83 -11.46
N GLY A 39 2.63 -13.22 -10.28
CA GLY A 39 3.03 -11.84 -10.12
C GLY A 39 4.32 -11.71 -9.32
N VAL A 40 5.22 -10.83 -9.70
CA VAL A 40 6.38 -10.44 -8.91
C VAL A 40 6.44 -8.93 -8.78
N GLY A 41 6.95 -8.46 -7.66
CA GLY A 41 7.10 -7.05 -7.39
C GLY A 41 8.33 -6.76 -6.54
N LEU A 42 8.78 -5.52 -6.61
CA LEU A 42 9.81 -4.95 -5.75
C LEU A 42 9.26 -3.66 -5.16
N MET A 43 9.43 -3.50 -3.84
CA MET A 43 9.00 -2.31 -3.12
C MET A 43 10.18 -1.76 -2.33
N ILE A 44 10.43 -0.47 -2.47
CA ILE A 44 11.40 0.27 -1.67
C ILE A 44 10.67 1.44 -1.04
N VAL A 45 10.72 1.52 0.28
CA VAL A 45 10.15 2.63 1.04
C VAL A 45 11.21 3.17 1.97
N SER A 46 11.45 4.47 1.93
CA SER A 46 12.33 5.16 2.88
C SER A 46 11.54 6.23 3.60
N ASP A 47 11.55 6.18 4.91
CA ASP A 47 10.86 7.11 5.80
C ASP A 47 11.85 7.72 6.78
N LYS A 48 11.71 9.02 7.06
CA LYS A 48 12.51 9.74 8.04
C LYS A 48 11.60 10.42 9.05
N ALA A 49 11.70 10.00 10.31
CA ALA A 49 10.97 10.56 11.43
C ALA A 49 11.96 11.10 12.48
N GLY A 50 12.20 12.40 12.43
CA GLY A 50 13.23 13.05 13.26
C GLY A 50 14.61 12.43 13.02
N PRO A 51 15.32 11.96 14.06
CA PRO A 51 16.64 11.37 13.93
C PRO A 51 16.65 9.94 13.40
N ILE A 52 15.48 9.29 13.27
CA ILE A 52 15.36 7.90 12.81
C ILE A 52 15.05 7.88 11.33
N THR A 53 15.85 7.14 10.56
CA THR A 53 15.56 6.81 9.17
C THR A 53 15.33 5.30 9.07
N GLN A 54 14.22 4.93 8.44
CA GLN A 54 13.86 3.54 8.18
C GLN A 54 13.73 3.33 6.67
N THR A 55 14.44 2.36 6.14
CA THR A 55 14.37 1.98 4.72
C THR A 55 14.00 0.51 4.61
N ASN A 56 12.88 0.23 3.96
CA ASN A 56 12.36 -1.12 3.71
C ASN A 56 12.60 -1.47 2.24
N LEU A 57 13.22 -2.62 2.00
CA LEU A 57 13.38 -3.21 0.68
C LEU A 57 12.74 -4.59 0.69
N ASN A 58 11.66 -4.77 -0.08
CA ASN A 58 10.89 -6.01 -0.13
C ASN A 58 10.70 -6.50 -1.56
N ALA A 59 10.98 -7.78 -1.79
CA ALA A 59 10.57 -8.51 -2.98
C ALA A 59 9.27 -9.26 -2.67
N THR A 60 8.33 -9.23 -3.61
CA THR A 60 7.01 -9.85 -3.46
C THR A 60 6.77 -10.84 -4.58
N TYR A 61 6.11 -11.93 -4.24
CA TYR A 61 5.61 -12.92 -5.18
C TYR A 61 4.16 -13.23 -4.86
N ALA A 62 3.32 -13.30 -5.87
CA ALA A 62 1.92 -13.67 -5.74
C ALA A 62 1.51 -14.64 -6.85
N TYR A 63 0.63 -15.59 -6.50
CA TYR A 63 -0.05 -16.43 -7.45
C TYR A 63 -1.53 -16.04 -7.48
N HIS A 64 -2.01 -15.69 -8.66
CA HIS A 64 -3.39 -15.32 -8.92
C HIS A 64 -4.13 -16.53 -9.49
N LEU A 65 -5.20 -16.91 -8.80
CA LEU A 65 -6.07 -18.04 -9.13
C LEU A 65 -7.39 -17.52 -9.67
N THR A 66 -7.86 -18.02 -10.77
CA THR A 66 -9.23 -17.80 -11.25
C THR A 66 -10.18 -18.73 -10.49
N LEU A 67 -10.98 -18.17 -9.56
CA LEU A 67 -11.96 -18.97 -8.82
C LEU A 67 -13.25 -19.15 -9.60
N THR A 68 -13.71 -18.10 -10.26
CA THR A 68 -14.90 -18.09 -11.12
C THR A 68 -14.66 -17.19 -12.31
N SER A 69 -15.57 -17.17 -13.28
CA SER A 69 -15.49 -16.25 -14.43
C SER A 69 -15.45 -14.75 -14.06
N LYS A 70 -15.75 -14.39 -12.80
CA LYS A 70 -15.78 -13.00 -12.33
C LYS A 70 -14.97 -12.73 -11.06
N LEU A 71 -14.32 -13.75 -10.50
CA LEU A 71 -13.60 -13.63 -9.24
C LEU A 71 -12.24 -14.28 -9.31
N ASN A 72 -11.23 -13.53 -8.94
CA ASN A 72 -9.86 -13.99 -8.75
C ASN A 72 -9.48 -13.98 -7.27
N LEU A 73 -8.61 -14.90 -6.88
CA LEU A 73 -7.96 -14.95 -5.58
C LEU A 73 -6.45 -14.90 -5.78
N ALA A 74 -5.79 -13.96 -5.16
CA ALA A 74 -4.33 -13.92 -5.11
C ALA A 74 -3.84 -14.33 -3.73
N VAL A 75 -2.80 -15.16 -3.69
CA VAL A 75 -2.06 -15.49 -2.48
C VAL A 75 -0.63 -15.04 -2.69
N GLY A 76 -0.11 -14.25 -1.76
CA GLY A 76 1.19 -13.61 -1.91
C GLY A 76 2.06 -13.74 -0.67
N VAL A 77 3.37 -13.70 -0.92
CA VAL A 77 4.41 -13.63 0.10
C VAL A 77 5.34 -12.45 -0.20
N SER A 78 5.86 -11.82 0.84
CA SER A 78 6.89 -10.80 0.74
C SER A 78 8.08 -11.21 1.59
N ALA A 79 9.29 -10.99 1.08
CA ALA A 79 10.52 -11.18 1.81
C ALA A 79 11.45 -9.99 1.54
N GLY A 80 12.10 -9.49 2.58
CA GLY A 80 12.95 -8.33 2.44
C GLY A 80 13.78 -8.03 3.66
N VAL A 81 14.29 -6.81 3.67
CA VAL A 81 15.10 -6.29 4.75
C VAL A 81 14.65 -4.88 5.13
N ASN A 82 14.66 -4.62 6.42
CA ASN A 82 14.42 -3.31 6.99
C ASN A 82 15.74 -2.78 7.55
N HIS A 83 16.17 -1.64 7.05
CA HIS A 83 17.33 -0.91 7.54
C HIS A 83 16.86 0.24 8.43
N ILE A 84 17.22 0.22 9.69
CA ILE A 84 16.92 1.28 10.67
C ILE A 84 18.21 1.94 11.05
N SER A 85 18.30 3.27 10.90
CA SER A 85 19.45 4.06 11.32
C SER A 85 19.04 5.23 12.21
N LEU A 86 19.86 5.51 13.21
CA LEU A 86 19.68 6.61 14.15
C LEU A 86 20.78 7.66 13.90
N ASN A 87 20.39 8.88 13.52
CA ASN A 87 21.31 9.99 13.39
C ASN A 87 21.56 10.66 14.74
N THR A 88 22.64 10.28 15.40
CA THR A 88 22.98 10.80 16.73
C THR A 88 23.37 12.27 16.73
N ALA A 89 23.75 12.84 15.59
CA ALA A 89 24.06 14.27 15.48
C ALA A 89 22.83 15.18 15.59
N GLU A 90 21.64 14.64 15.32
CA GLU A 90 20.37 15.37 15.45
C GLU A 90 19.74 15.24 16.86
N ILE A 91 20.41 14.52 17.79
CA ILE A 91 19.90 14.28 19.14
C ILE A 91 20.65 15.16 20.13
N THR A 92 19.92 15.98 20.88
CA THR A 92 20.46 16.70 22.03
C THR A 92 20.32 15.81 23.28
N LEU A 93 21.44 15.32 23.79
CA LEU A 93 21.49 14.46 24.97
C LEU A 93 21.68 15.31 26.22
N GLU A 94 20.92 15.02 27.28
CA GLU A 94 21.21 15.55 28.63
C GLU A 94 22.58 15.07 29.16
N ASN A 95 22.92 13.82 28.83
CA ASN A 95 24.25 13.26 29.11
C ASN A 95 24.95 12.89 27.80
N PRO A 96 25.97 13.67 27.35
CA PRO A 96 26.71 13.39 26.12
C PRO A 96 27.46 12.04 26.13
N LEU A 97 27.67 11.45 27.30
CA LEU A 97 28.35 10.16 27.49
C LEU A 97 27.36 9.01 27.79
N ASP A 98 26.08 9.16 27.41
CA ASP A 98 25.13 8.07 27.58
C ASP A 98 25.61 6.83 26.81
N PRO A 99 25.92 5.71 27.52
CA PRO A 99 26.41 4.49 26.91
C PRO A 99 25.44 3.89 25.87
N ALA A 100 24.15 4.20 25.98
CA ALA A 100 23.13 3.73 25.03
C ALA A 100 23.35 4.28 23.62
N ILE A 101 23.99 5.44 23.49
CA ILE A 101 24.25 6.11 22.23
C ILE A 101 25.75 6.13 21.88
N ALA A 102 26.63 6.38 22.87
CA ALA A 102 28.06 6.51 22.63
C ALA A 102 28.74 5.23 22.13
N ASN A 103 28.23 4.05 22.51
CA ASN A 103 28.76 2.72 22.14
C ASN A 103 27.78 1.88 21.32
N GLY A 104 26.66 2.47 20.88
CA GLY A 104 25.61 1.75 20.16
C GLY A 104 25.91 1.60 18.66
N ASN A 105 25.39 0.54 18.08
CA ASN A 105 25.34 0.40 16.63
C ASN A 105 24.16 1.24 16.10
N ASN A 106 24.47 2.42 15.59
CA ASN A 106 23.48 3.40 15.11
C ASN A 106 22.73 2.95 13.83
N SER A 107 23.02 1.75 13.34
CA SER A 107 22.43 1.21 12.13
C SER A 107 22.23 -0.29 12.24
N GLN A 108 21.06 -0.79 11.87
CA GLN A 108 20.70 -2.20 11.94
C GLN A 108 19.94 -2.66 10.70
N TRP A 109 20.30 -3.85 10.20
CA TRP A 109 19.58 -4.55 9.16
C TRP A 109 18.75 -5.67 9.76
N LYS A 110 17.48 -5.72 9.45
CA LYS A 110 16.52 -6.69 9.98
C LYS A 110 15.79 -7.38 8.82
N PRO A 111 15.78 -8.72 8.75
CA PRO A 111 14.95 -9.41 7.77
C PRO A 111 13.46 -9.18 8.07
N ASP A 112 12.67 -9.09 7.02
CA ASP A 112 11.22 -8.95 7.10
C ASP A 112 10.52 -9.97 6.23
N LEU A 113 9.41 -10.52 6.73
CA LEU A 113 8.55 -11.43 6.02
C LEU A 113 7.09 -11.00 6.17
N GLY A 114 6.34 -11.15 5.09
CA GLY A 114 4.90 -10.91 5.07
C GLY A 114 4.17 -11.92 4.22
N VAL A 115 2.88 -12.11 4.50
CA VAL A 115 1.97 -12.93 3.71
C VAL A 115 0.65 -12.20 3.52
N GLY A 116 -0.05 -12.49 2.44
CA GLY A 116 -1.35 -11.88 2.18
C GLY A 116 -2.20 -12.68 1.24
N ILE A 117 -3.50 -12.42 1.35
CA ILE A 117 -4.52 -12.93 0.44
C ILE A 117 -5.35 -11.76 -0.07
N TRP A 118 -5.80 -11.84 -1.33
CA TRP A 118 -6.55 -10.79 -1.99
C TRP A 118 -7.56 -11.40 -2.94
N ALA A 119 -8.84 -11.25 -2.62
CA ALA A 119 -9.93 -11.65 -3.51
C ALA A 119 -10.47 -10.41 -4.23
N TYR A 120 -10.58 -10.45 -5.55
CA TYR A 120 -10.97 -9.30 -6.33
C TYR A 120 -11.81 -9.64 -7.56
N SER A 121 -12.67 -8.70 -7.91
CA SER A 121 -13.56 -8.73 -9.06
C SER A 121 -13.58 -7.34 -9.72
N ALA A 122 -14.39 -7.14 -10.75
CA ALA A 122 -14.58 -5.81 -11.36
C ALA A 122 -15.12 -4.75 -10.37
N ASN A 123 -15.91 -5.16 -9.38
CA ASN A 123 -16.67 -4.23 -8.54
C ASN A 123 -16.28 -4.23 -7.09
N TYR A 124 -15.56 -5.21 -6.59
CA TYR A 124 -15.19 -5.30 -5.19
C TYR A 124 -13.87 -6.03 -5.00
N TYR A 125 -13.25 -5.74 -3.90
CA TYR A 125 -12.12 -6.49 -3.40
C TYR A 125 -12.20 -6.64 -1.89
N VAL A 126 -11.57 -7.70 -1.38
CA VAL A 126 -11.32 -7.95 0.03
C VAL A 126 -9.91 -8.50 0.16
N GLY A 127 -9.16 -7.98 1.10
CA GLY A 127 -7.79 -8.42 1.34
C GLY A 127 -7.47 -8.55 2.82
N ALA A 128 -6.56 -9.46 3.13
CA ALA A 128 -5.95 -9.59 4.44
C ALA A 128 -4.46 -9.83 4.28
N SER A 129 -3.65 -9.15 5.09
CA SER A 129 -2.21 -9.37 5.09
C SER A 129 -1.61 -9.22 6.48
N VAL A 130 -0.48 -9.87 6.67
CA VAL A 130 0.35 -9.76 7.85
C VAL A 130 1.76 -9.39 7.40
N GLN A 131 2.32 -8.36 7.99
CA GLN A 131 3.69 -7.91 7.79
C GLN A 131 4.48 -8.03 9.09
N GLN A 132 5.80 -7.96 8.99
CA GLN A 132 6.70 -8.08 10.14
C GLN A 132 6.47 -9.36 10.96
N LEU A 133 6.33 -10.50 10.26
CA LEU A 133 6.13 -11.80 10.90
C LEU A 133 7.30 -12.23 11.78
N LEU A 134 8.52 -11.76 11.46
CA LEU A 134 9.72 -12.07 12.22
C LEU A 134 9.85 -11.10 13.39
N LYS A 135 9.74 -11.62 14.61
CA LYS A 135 10.03 -10.85 15.82
C LYS A 135 11.51 -10.52 15.88
N GLN A 136 11.84 -9.25 15.89
CA GLN A 136 13.20 -8.73 15.91
C GLN A 136 13.37 -7.80 17.10
N ASN A 137 14.51 -7.90 17.78
CA ASN A 137 14.83 -6.97 18.85
C ASN A 137 15.23 -5.60 18.26
N LEU A 138 14.59 -4.52 18.74
CA LEU A 138 14.84 -3.14 18.32
C LEU A 138 15.64 -2.41 19.40
N TYR A 139 16.90 -2.73 19.57
CA TYR A 139 17.77 -2.00 20.47
C TYR A 139 19.09 -1.67 19.79
N PHE A 140 19.59 -0.46 20.03
CA PHE A 140 20.86 0.01 19.50
C PHE A 140 22.03 -0.32 20.42
N ASN A 141 21.80 -0.84 21.62
CA ASN A 141 22.83 -1.22 22.59
C ASN A 141 22.59 -2.61 23.20
N SER A 142 23.68 -3.36 23.41
CA SER A 142 23.70 -4.73 23.98
C SER A 142 23.66 -4.78 25.51
N SER A 143 23.52 -3.65 26.19
CA SER A 143 23.50 -3.62 27.66
C SER A 143 22.25 -4.30 28.21
N SER A 144 22.46 -5.34 29.02
CA SER A 144 21.51 -6.37 29.43
C SER A 144 20.35 -5.94 30.34
N ASN A 145 20.16 -4.66 30.64
CA ASN A 145 19.16 -4.17 31.60
C ASN A 145 18.09 -3.26 31.02
N ILE A 146 17.99 -3.14 29.70
CA ILE A 146 16.95 -2.29 29.05
C ILE A 146 15.82 -3.21 28.60
N THR A 147 14.58 -2.83 28.86
CA THR A 147 13.37 -3.49 28.36
C THR A 147 13.49 -3.65 26.83
N GLN A 148 13.56 -4.91 26.37
CA GLN A 148 13.79 -5.22 24.97
C GLN A 148 12.54 -4.84 24.15
N SER A 149 12.63 -3.76 23.37
CA SER A 149 11.63 -3.44 22.36
C SER A 149 11.75 -4.46 21.23
N GLN A 150 10.63 -5.04 20.81
CA GLN A 150 10.58 -6.01 19.71
C GLN A 150 9.60 -5.52 18.64
N THR A 151 9.89 -5.89 17.40
CA THR A 151 8.90 -5.77 16.32
C THR A 151 7.72 -6.68 16.59
N VAL A 152 6.53 -6.22 16.28
CA VAL A 152 5.29 -6.99 16.42
C VAL A 152 4.63 -7.15 15.05
N PRO A 153 3.93 -8.27 14.81
CA PRO A 153 3.20 -8.46 13.57
C PRO A 153 2.14 -7.38 13.36
N HIS A 154 2.07 -6.86 12.14
CA HIS A 154 1.07 -5.89 11.70
C HIS A 154 0.03 -6.60 10.84
N TYR A 155 -1.21 -6.62 11.29
CA TYR A 155 -2.34 -7.22 10.57
C TYR A 155 -3.12 -6.11 9.87
N PHE A 156 -3.39 -6.33 8.59
CA PHE A 156 -4.17 -5.41 7.76
C PHE A 156 -5.34 -6.15 7.13
N PHE A 157 -6.53 -5.56 7.24
CA PHE A 157 -7.74 -6.02 6.58
C PHE A 157 -8.28 -4.88 5.74
N THR A 158 -8.57 -5.13 4.49
CA THR A 158 -9.08 -4.10 3.59
C THR A 158 -10.24 -4.62 2.77
N ALA A 159 -11.17 -3.74 2.46
CA ALA A 159 -12.26 -4.02 1.54
C ALA A 159 -12.66 -2.73 0.81
N GLY A 160 -13.11 -2.89 -0.41
CA GLY A 160 -13.63 -1.78 -1.20
C GLY A 160 -14.60 -2.26 -2.25
N ILE A 161 -15.49 -1.36 -2.63
CA ILE A 161 -16.46 -1.61 -3.71
C ILE A 161 -16.43 -0.46 -4.71
N LYS A 162 -16.79 -0.75 -5.94
CA LYS A 162 -16.98 0.20 -7.01
C LYS A 162 -18.47 0.28 -7.37
N LEU A 163 -19.04 1.46 -7.22
CA LEU A 163 -20.44 1.76 -7.47
C LEU A 163 -20.54 2.66 -8.71
N PRO A 164 -20.83 2.12 -9.90
CA PRO A 164 -21.07 2.95 -11.08
C PRO A 164 -22.32 3.81 -10.87
N MET A 165 -22.13 5.13 -10.81
CA MET A 165 -23.23 6.09 -10.69
C MET A 165 -23.82 6.44 -12.06
N SER A 166 -22.95 6.54 -13.07
CA SER A 166 -23.30 6.72 -14.48
C SER A 166 -22.28 5.98 -15.34
N ASP A 167 -22.34 6.15 -16.66
CA ASP A 167 -21.36 5.57 -17.58
C ASP A 167 -19.98 6.25 -17.46
N ASP A 168 -19.93 7.44 -16.86
CA ASP A 168 -18.71 8.23 -16.75
C ASP A 168 -18.21 8.37 -15.30
N VAL A 169 -19.07 8.14 -14.30
CA VAL A 169 -18.77 8.41 -12.88
C VAL A 169 -18.96 7.16 -12.03
N ALA A 170 -17.98 6.85 -11.22
CA ALA A 170 -18.07 5.82 -10.21
C ALA A 170 -17.63 6.32 -8.82
N LEU A 171 -18.30 5.81 -7.80
CA LEU A 171 -17.92 5.98 -6.41
C LEU A 171 -17.20 4.72 -5.91
N LEU A 172 -16.11 4.92 -5.17
CA LEU A 172 -15.25 3.85 -4.67
C LEU A 172 -15.03 4.02 -3.16
N PRO A 173 -16.00 3.64 -2.32
CA PRO A 173 -15.77 3.54 -0.88
C PRO A 173 -14.86 2.37 -0.56
N SER A 174 -13.95 2.58 0.38
CA SER A 174 -13.05 1.54 0.89
C SER A 174 -12.73 1.73 2.37
N VAL A 175 -12.33 0.65 3.02
CA VAL A 175 -11.92 0.61 4.41
C VAL A 175 -10.63 -0.16 4.55
N LEU A 176 -9.75 0.31 5.42
CA LEU A 176 -8.56 -0.40 5.87
C LEU A 176 -8.57 -0.45 7.40
N VAL A 177 -8.47 -1.64 7.97
CA VAL A 177 -8.35 -1.88 9.41
C VAL A 177 -6.93 -2.35 9.70
N LYS A 178 -6.27 -1.70 10.67
CA LYS A 178 -4.91 -2.01 11.11
C LYS A 178 -4.95 -2.49 12.56
N VAL A 179 -4.36 -3.65 12.81
CA VAL A 179 -4.26 -4.24 14.15
C VAL A 179 -2.78 -4.48 14.45
N ILE A 180 -2.25 -3.73 15.43
CA ILE A 180 -0.85 -3.77 15.84
C ILE A 180 -0.85 -3.80 17.37
N GLN A 181 -0.58 -4.94 17.99
CA GLN A 181 -0.58 -5.02 19.45
C GLN A 181 0.75 -4.48 20.03
N PRO A 182 0.70 -3.73 21.17
CA PRO A 182 -0.44 -3.42 22.04
C PRO A 182 -1.20 -2.12 21.68
N VAL A 183 -0.98 -1.56 20.49
CA VAL A 183 -1.61 -0.30 20.06
C VAL A 183 -3.12 -0.53 19.80
N PRO A 184 -4.00 0.44 20.11
CA PRO A 184 -5.42 0.35 19.74
C PRO A 184 -5.62 0.14 18.23
N THR A 185 -6.61 -0.68 17.87
CA THR A 185 -6.99 -0.90 16.48
C THR A 185 -7.43 0.41 15.83
N THR A 186 -6.85 0.71 14.69
CA THR A 186 -7.19 1.87 13.87
C THR A 186 -7.90 1.45 12.58
N PHE A 187 -8.69 2.35 12.02
CA PHE A 187 -9.29 2.17 10.70
C PHE A 187 -9.21 3.45 9.88
N ASP A 188 -9.03 3.27 8.59
CA ASP A 188 -9.03 4.32 7.59
C ASP A 188 -10.24 4.10 6.68
N LEU A 189 -11.11 5.10 6.56
CA LEU A 189 -12.22 5.12 5.62
C LEU A 189 -11.87 6.02 4.46
N ASN A 190 -12.08 5.54 3.25
CA ASN A 190 -11.81 6.32 2.05
C ASN A 190 -13.04 6.34 1.15
N LEU A 191 -13.26 7.49 0.54
CA LEU A 191 -14.27 7.65 -0.49
C LEU A 191 -13.62 8.35 -1.68
N LYS A 192 -13.54 7.66 -2.81
CA LYS A 192 -12.99 8.18 -4.06
C LYS A 192 -14.11 8.27 -5.09
N MET A 193 -14.18 9.35 -5.83
CA MET A 193 -15.04 9.55 -6.98
C MET A 193 -14.17 9.65 -8.22
N ALA A 194 -14.36 8.73 -9.16
CA ALA A 194 -13.62 8.67 -10.41
C ALA A 194 -14.50 9.13 -11.58
N PHE A 195 -13.95 9.96 -12.44
CA PHE A 195 -14.56 10.42 -13.68
C PHE A 195 -13.84 9.79 -14.88
N ARG A 196 -14.51 8.90 -15.56
CA ARG A 196 -13.94 8.04 -16.59
C ARG A 196 -12.64 7.41 -16.07
N ASP A 197 -11.63 7.31 -16.90
CA ASP A 197 -10.29 6.96 -16.43
C ASP A 197 -9.34 8.15 -16.64
N ILE A 198 -9.81 9.36 -16.35
CA ILE A 198 -9.08 10.59 -16.56
C ILE A 198 -8.62 11.20 -15.26
N PHE A 199 -9.56 11.48 -14.34
CA PHE A 199 -9.24 12.03 -13.04
C PHE A 199 -10.14 11.47 -11.94
N TRP A 200 -9.68 11.59 -10.72
CA TRP A 200 -10.43 11.23 -9.54
C TRP A 200 -10.16 12.20 -8.39
N LEU A 201 -11.14 12.33 -7.53
CA LEU A 201 -11.07 13.10 -6.30
C LEU A 201 -11.52 12.21 -5.15
N GLY A 202 -11.01 12.45 -3.95
CA GLY A 202 -11.40 11.64 -2.82
C GLY A 202 -11.17 12.34 -1.49
N GLY A 203 -11.74 11.73 -0.45
CA GLY A 203 -11.50 12.06 0.94
C GLY A 203 -11.18 10.81 1.73
N SER A 204 -10.35 10.96 2.75
CA SER A 204 -10.03 9.91 3.70
C SER A 204 -10.28 10.39 5.12
N TYR A 205 -10.67 9.47 5.97
CA TYR A 205 -10.74 9.66 7.42
C TYR A 205 -9.95 8.57 8.11
N ARG A 206 -8.95 8.95 8.86
CA ARG A 206 -8.16 8.06 9.69
C ARG A 206 -8.53 8.29 11.14
N LYS A 207 -9.02 7.25 11.78
CA LYS A 207 -9.48 7.30 13.17
C LYS A 207 -8.38 7.86 14.08
N ASP A 208 -8.75 8.89 14.87
CA ASP A 208 -7.91 9.53 15.90
C ASP A 208 -6.59 10.13 15.37
N ASP A 209 -6.48 10.35 14.06
CA ASP A 209 -5.26 10.85 13.44
C ASP A 209 -5.50 12.03 12.48
N SER A 210 -6.20 11.83 11.37
CA SER A 210 -6.29 12.84 10.32
C SER A 210 -7.54 12.72 9.43
N PHE A 211 -7.82 13.82 8.73
CA PHE A 211 -8.66 13.84 7.53
C PHE A 211 -7.78 14.13 6.33
N GLY A 212 -7.97 13.39 5.23
CA GLY A 212 -7.23 13.58 4.00
C GLY A 212 -8.10 14.06 2.85
N ALA A 213 -7.55 14.91 2.02
CA ALA A 213 -8.06 15.25 0.70
C ALA A 213 -7.14 14.66 -0.36
N LEU A 214 -7.73 13.98 -1.35
CA LEU A 214 -6.99 13.26 -2.38
C LEU A 214 -7.45 13.69 -3.76
N ALA A 215 -6.53 13.80 -4.70
CA ALA A 215 -6.82 14.04 -6.10
C ALA A 215 -5.82 13.29 -6.98
N GLY A 216 -6.23 12.90 -8.16
CA GLY A 216 -5.32 12.27 -9.10
C GLY A 216 -5.79 12.34 -10.53
N ILE A 217 -4.83 12.16 -11.44
CA ILE A 217 -5.03 12.21 -12.88
C ILE A 217 -4.28 11.05 -13.54
N ASN A 218 -4.93 10.41 -14.48
CA ASN A 218 -4.33 9.43 -15.37
C ASN A 218 -3.91 10.14 -16.67
N ILE A 219 -2.63 10.46 -16.78
CA ILE A 219 -2.08 11.18 -17.94
C ILE A 219 -2.13 10.30 -19.17
N SER A 220 -1.90 9.00 -18.99
CA SER A 220 -1.98 8.00 -20.07
C SER A 220 -2.32 6.63 -19.47
N SER A 221 -2.51 5.62 -20.35
CA SER A 221 -2.69 4.22 -19.91
C SER A 221 -1.50 3.64 -19.14
N GLY A 222 -0.38 4.33 -19.08
CA GLY A 222 0.84 3.89 -18.39
C GLY A 222 1.35 4.84 -17.33
N ILE A 223 0.76 6.04 -17.16
CA ILE A 223 1.24 7.04 -16.21
C ILE A 223 0.07 7.64 -15.46
N ASN A 224 0.11 7.55 -14.14
CA ASN A 224 -0.82 8.23 -13.24
C ASN A 224 -0.06 9.07 -12.22
N VAL A 225 -0.70 10.14 -11.77
CA VAL A 225 -0.19 11.02 -10.72
C VAL A 225 -1.30 11.25 -9.70
N GLY A 226 -0.98 11.04 -8.45
CA GLY A 226 -1.85 11.31 -7.31
C GLY A 226 -1.21 12.31 -6.36
N TYR A 227 -2.03 13.06 -5.69
CA TYR A 227 -1.66 13.97 -4.62
C TYR A 227 -2.61 13.79 -3.46
N SER A 228 -2.07 13.76 -2.25
CA SER A 228 -2.88 13.83 -1.03
C SER A 228 -2.35 14.89 -0.08
N TYR A 229 -3.27 15.42 0.71
CA TYR A 229 -2.96 16.28 1.83
C TYR A 229 -3.74 15.82 3.06
N ASP A 230 -3.02 15.46 4.13
CA ASP A 230 -3.59 15.02 5.39
C ASP A 230 -3.60 16.16 6.41
N PHE A 231 -4.80 16.51 6.87
CA PHE A 231 -5.02 17.47 7.96
C PHE A 231 -4.94 16.70 9.29
N THR A 232 -3.86 16.87 10.02
CA THR A 232 -3.66 16.23 11.33
C THR A 232 -4.65 16.78 12.34
N THR A 233 -5.40 15.90 13.00
CA THR A 233 -6.36 16.23 14.07
C THR A 233 -5.92 15.71 15.43
N SER A 234 -4.94 14.82 15.46
CA SER A 234 -4.33 14.26 16.67
C SER A 234 -3.47 15.28 17.43
N ALA A 235 -2.94 14.90 18.58
CA ALA A 235 -2.03 15.73 19.37
C ALA A 235 -0.77 16.17 18.58
N LEU A 236 -0.43 15.48 17.51
CA LEU A 236 0.66 15.85 16.59
C LEU A 236 0.41 17.19 15.87
N ARG A 237 -0.82 17.70 15.84
CA ARG A 237 -1.14 19.02 15.29
C ARG A 237 -0.35 20.18 15.94
N THR A 238 0.15 19.99 17.14
CA THR A 238 0.98 21.00 17.83
C THR A 238 2.37 21.16 17.22
N VAL A 239 2.85 20.14 16.50
CA VAL A 239 4.21 20.08 15.93
C VAL A 239 4.21 19.81 14.42
N SER A 240 3.06 19.55 13.81
CA SER A 240 2.91 19.28 12.37
C SER A 240 1.68 20.01 11.82
N ASN A 241 1.85 20.71 10.70
CA ASN A 241 0.77 21.41 9.99
C ASN A 241 0.04 20.54 8.97
N GLY A 242 0.30 19.23 8.95
CA GLY A 242 -0.23 18.27 7.99
C GLY A 242 0.87 17.63 7.13
N THR A 243 0.47 16.70 6.27
CA THR A 243 1.39 15.94 5.43
C THR A 243 0.97 16.05 3.97
N HIS A 244 1.95 16.30 3.10
CA HIS A 244 1.78 16.29 1.65
C HIS A 244 2.36 14.98 1.10
N GLU A 245 1.62 14.31 0.24
CA GLU A 245 2.10 13.10 -0.45
C GLU A 245 1.87 13.24 -1.96
N ILE A 246 2.88 12.89 -2.73
CA ILE A 246 2.80 12.81 -4.20
C ILE A 246 3.13 11.39 -4.60
N VAL A 247 2.24 10.78 -5.38
CA VAL A 247 2.42 9.43 -5.92
C VAL A 247 2.48 9.50 -7.44
N ILE A 248 3.52 8.91 -8.02
CA ILE A 248 3.66 8.77 -9.47
C ILE A 248 3.70 7.28 -9.77
N GLY A 249 2.71 6.78 -10.49
CA GLY A 249 2.66 5.40 -10.95
C GLY A 249 3.04 5.32 -12.42
N ILE A 250 3.94 4.37 -12.74
CA ILE A 250 4.36 4.10 -14.11
C ILE A 250 4.14 2.61 -14.39
N LEU A 251 3.31 2.31 -15.38
CA LEU A 251 3.07 0.95 -15.84
C LEU A 251 4.02 0.64 -17.02
N LEU A 252 5.01 -0.19 -16.73
CA LEU A 252 6.02 -0.56 -17.73
C LEU A 252 5.48 -1.63 -18.68
N ASN A 253 5.87 -1.53 -19.96
CA ASN A 253 5.58 -2.51 -21.02
C ASN A 253 4.08 -2.74 -21.31
N ASN A 254 3.23 -1.75 -21.07
CA ASN A 254 1.80 -1.83 -21.38
C ASN A 254 1.53 -1.60 -22.91
N ARG A 255 2.07 -2.50 -23.75
CA ARG A 255 1.95 -2.41 -25.23
C ARG A 255 0.51 -2.51 -25.72
N TYR A 256 -0.33 -3.20 -25.00
CA TYR A 256 -1.73 -3.45 -25.37
C TYR A 256 -2.72 -2.48 -24.72
N LYS A 257 -2.23 -1.45 -24.00
CA LYS A 257 -3.05 -0.48 -23.26
C LYS A 257 -4.05 -1.16 -22.32
N VAL A 258 -3.62 -2.27 -21.75
CA VAL A 258 -4.43 -3.07 -20.86
C VAL A 258 -4.53 -2.38 -19.51
N ARG A 259 -5.73 -2.37 -18.95
CA ARG A 259 -6.02 -1.82 -17.62
C ARG A 259 -6.32 -2.96 -16.66
N CYS A 260 -5.50 -3.10 -15.64
CA CYS A 260 -5.75 -4.06 -14.59
C CYS A 260 -6.95 -3.59 -13.73
N PRO A 261 -7.90 -4.45 -13.37
CA PRO A 261 -9.01 -4.09 -12.47
C PRO A 261 -8.54 -3.47 -11.16
N GLN A 262 -7.36 -3.83 -10.69
CA GLN A 262 -6.72 -3.29 -9.49
C GLN A 262 -6.39 -1.79 -9.60
N HIS A 263 -6.18 -1.25 -10.79
CA HIS A 263 -6.02 0.19 -11.00
C HIS A 263 -7.30 0.99 -10.80
N GLY A 264 -8.43 0.32 -10.74
CA GLY A 264 -9.74 0.95 -10.54
C GLY A 264 -10.10 1.20 -9.07
N PHE A 265 -9.24 0.80 -8.12
CA PHE A 265 -9.51 0.93 -6.69
C PHE A 265 -8.52 1.85 -6.00
#